data_7bbb7a81d121f28677fc19d8dacc27b0
#
_entry.id   7bbb7a81d121f28677fc19d8dacc27b0
#
_cell.length_a   1.000
_cell.length_b   1.000
_cell.length_c   1.000
_cell.angle_alpha   90.00
_cell.angle_beta   90.00
_cell.angle_gamma   90.00
#
_symmetry.space_group_name_H-M   'P 1'
#
loop_
_entity.id
_entity.type
_entity.pdbx_description
1 polymer ?
#
loop_
_entity_poly.entity_id
_entity_poly.type
_entity_poly.pdbx_seq_one_letter_code
_entity_poly.pdbx_strand_id
1 'polypeptide(L)'
;MEPIKPSSSTAPEELHFLTIAGAAHLIRQRLLSPVQYVEALLSRIDALDSQVHAFITQTAGVALAQAKSAEQEIAQGNYRGPLHGIPFGLKDIYSTAGILTSGHSKICIDNVPAENAHTAQRLLDAGAILMGKLATHEFASGGPSLDLPWPPARNPWNTDYFTGSSSSGSGAAVAAGFVPAALGSDTGGSIRIPAALCGVAGLKPTYGLVSRHGVMPNSYTFDHAGPLAWTVEDCAILLECIAGHDPADPTSARRPVPHYRQALHQDIRGLRIGVVRHYWEEEGPADPELALAMEAAIDVFKHLGATVGTARMRTRQAYNDVKMVIAKSEIVVIHDKGLRERPQDFGADFLGRNLPGYLFSAADYVRAQRERRSMVDEMQPLYEQFDVLLTASSAPATRLETLIGSGFSTKWEKPNIYTPFNVTGGPALALCNGYTQAGLPLSMQIAGRPFAEDTVLRTGHAYEQATAWRKRRPHLVPGAIASTLAPPTENAPDVSPDAATRAIVESAIARAGLTLTDQQRGLLYRVAPTVLAAVSRIRRDRPREDEPANFFSLD
;
A
#
# COMPACT_ATOMS: atom_id res chain seq x y z
N MET A 1 -17.30 -34.60 -29.40
CA MET A 1 -16.12 -34.29 -28.61
C MET A 1 -16.46 -34.64 -27.18
N GLU A 2 -15.86 -35.69 -26.63
CA GLU A 2 -16.07 -36.08 -25.25
C GLU A 2 -15.50 -35.07 -24.28
N PRO A 3 -16.13 -34.82 -23.12
CA PRO A 3 -15.60 -33.95 -22.10
C PRO A 3 -14.30 -34.55 -21.53
N ILE A 4 -13.26 -33.72 -21.49
CA ILE A 4 -11.95 -34.06 -20.93
C ILE A 4 -12.16 -34.40 -19.45
N LYS A 5 -11.93 -35.66 -19.07
CA LYS A 5 -11.84 -36.06 -17.66
C LYS A 5 -10.57 -35.44 -17.06
N PRO A 6 -10.63 -34.72 -15.92
CA PRO A 6 -9.45 -34.20 -15.27
C PRO A 6 -8.58 -35.35 -14.78
N SER A 7 -7.35 -35.42 -15.26
CA SER A 7 -6.33 -36.29 -14.68
C SER A 7 -5.78 -35.63 -13.41
N SER A 8 -5.77 -36.40 -12.30
CA SER A 8 -5.21 -36.11 -10.98
C SER A 8 -5.62 -34.75 -10.39
N SER A 9 -6.62 -34.76 -9.53
CA SER A 9 -7.09 -33.60 -8.77
C SER A 9 -5.99 -32.99 -7.91
N THR A 10 -5.52 -31.80 -8.28
CA THR A 10 -4.92 -30.90 -7.30
C THR A 10 -5.98 -30.68 -6.22
N ALA A 11 -5.66 -30.96 -4.96
CA ALA A 11 -6.62 -30.79 -3.89
C ALA A 11 -7.13 -29.34 -3.85
N PRO A 12 -8.42 -29.07 -3.57
CA PRO A 12 -8.97 -27.72 -3.55
C PRO A 12 -8.16 -26.74 -2.70
N GLU A 13 -7.54 -27.21 -1.62
CA GLU A 13 -6.66 -26.40 -0.74
C GLU A 13 -5.38 -25.92 -1.42
N GLU A 14 -4.88 -26.62 -2.44
CA GLU A 14 -3.68 -26.20 -3.19
C GLU A 14 -3.98 -25.05 -4.15
N LEU A 15 -5.21 -24.96 -4.69
CA LEU A 15 -5.60 -23.91 -5.64
C LEU A 15 -5.56 -22.51 -5.00
N HIS A 16 -5.92 -22.37 -3.73
CA HIS A 16 -6.03 -21.10 -3.05
C HIS A 16 -4.68 -20.34 -2.90
N PHE A 17 -3.58 -21.09 -2.97
CA PHE A 17 -2.24 -20.54 -2.79
C PHE A 17 -1.35 -20.69 -4.02
N LEU A 18 -1.95 -20.92 -5.18
CA LEU A 18 -1.21 -20.84 -6.44
C LEU A 18 -0.66 -19.41 -6.62
N THR A 19 0.59 -19.33 -7.05
CA THR A 19 1.15 -18.07 -7.54
C THR A 19 0.51 -17.72 -8.88
N ILE A 20 0.55 -16.47 -9.29
CA ILE A 20 0.09 -16.04 -10.62
C ILE A 20 0.84 -16.86 -11.70
N ALA A 21 2.17 -16.97 -11.55
CA ALA A 21 3.00 -17.73 -12.47
C ALA A 21 2.59 -19.20 -12.56
N GLY A 22 2.31 -19.84 -11.40
CA GLY A 22 1.87 -21.22 -11.33
C GLY A 22 0.48 -21.45 -11.93
N ALA A 23 -0.49 -20.60 -11.57
CA ALA A 23 -1.85 -20.67 -12.12
C ALA A 23 -1.86 -20.41 -13.63
N ALA A 24 -1.12 -19.41 -14.11
CA ALA A 24 -0.99 -19.09 -15.53
C ALA A 24 -0.40 -20.26 -16.33
N HIS A 25 0.57 -20.97 -15.77
CA HIS A 25 1.14 -22.16 -16.40
C HIS A 25 0.08 -23.27 -16.57
N LEU A 26 -0.66 -23.58 -15.51
CA LEU A 26 -1.72 -24.60 -15.55
C LEU A 26 -2.87 -24.21 -16.49
N ILE A 27 -3.30 -22.95 -16.46
CA ILE A 27 -4.37 -22.42 -17.33
C ILE A 27 -3.94 -22.46 -18.80
N ARG A 28 -2.73 -22.04 -19.13
CA ARG A 28 -2.18 -22.08 -20.49
C ARG A 28 -2.15 -23.51 -21.03
N GLN A 29 -1.83 -24.48 -20.18
CA GLN A 29 -1.82 -25.92 -20.54
C GLN A 29 -3.23 -26.56 -20.51
N ARG A 30 -4.27 -25.81 -20.11
CA ARG A 30 -5.64 -26.30 -19.92
C ARG A 30 -5.75 -27.38 -18.85
N LEU A 31 -4.83 -27.39 -17.88
CA LEU A 31 -4.85 -28.27 -16.70
C LEU A 31 -5.68 -27.66 -15.56
N LEU A 32 -5.92 -26.36 -15.59
CA LEU A 32 -6.78 -25.63 -14.67
C LEU A 32 -7.74 -24.75 -15.49
N SER A 33 -9.05 -24.91 -15.24
CA SER A 33 -10.08 -24.03 -15.81
C SER A 33 -10.13 -22.71 -15.03
N PRO A 34 -10.17 -21.53 -15.70
CA PRO A 34 -10.47 -20.27 -15.04
C PRO A 34 -11.75 -20.29 -14.21
N VAL A 35 -12.79 -21.02 -14.68
CA VAL A 35 -14.06 -21.15 -13.95
C VAL A 35 -13.85 -21.93 -12.65
N GLN A 36 -13.21 -23.09 -12.71
CA GLN A 36 -12.88 -23.88 -11.52
C GLN A 36 -12.03 -23.10 -10.51
N TYR A 37 -11.08 -22.31 -11.01
CA TYR A 37 -10.22 -21.51 -10.15
C TYR A 37 -11.01 -20.41 -9.43
N VAL A 38 -11.86 -19.67 -10.15
CA VAL A 38 -12.75 -18.66 -9.55
C VAL A 38 -13.72 -19.28 -8.55
N GLU A 39 -14.36 -20.41 -8.87
CA GLU A 39 -15.28 -21.11 -7.97
C GLU A 39 -14.59 -21.55 -6.67
N ALA A 40 -13.36 -22.08 -6.75
CA ALA A 40 -12.59 -22.46 -5.59
C ALA A 40 -12.28 -21.24 -4.68
N LEU A 41 -11.88 -20.10 -5.28
CA LEU A 41 -11.61 -18.88 -4.52
C LEU A 41 -12.87 -18.24 -3.93
N LEU A 42 -13.99 -18.22 -4.65
CA LEU A 42 -15.28 -17.74 -4.12
C LEU A 42 -15.73 -18.61 -2.93
N SER A 43 -15.65 -19.93 -3.04
CA SER A 43 -15.96 -20.84 -1.91
C SER A 43 -15.09 -20.57 -0.68
N ARG A 44 -13.80 -20.24 -0.90
CA ARG A 44 -12.88 -19.86 0.20
C ARG A 44 -13.25 -18.52 0.81
N ILE A 45 -13.59 -17.52 0.01
CA ILE A 45 -14.04 -16.20 0.48
C ILE A 45 -15.31 -16.36 1.34
N ASP A 46 -16.30 -17.11 0.86
CA ASP A 46 -17.55 -17.36 1.57
C ASP A 46 -17.34 -18.05 2.93
N ALA A 47 -16.37 -18.96 2.99
CA ALA A 47 -16.06 -19.70 4.21
C ALA A 47 -15.27 -18.89 5.24
N LEU A 48 -14.49 -17.88 4.82
CA LEU A 48 -13.44 -17.28 5.68
C LEU A 48 -13.50 -15.77 5.81
N ASP A 49 -14.13 -15.02 4.88
CA ASP A 49 -14.05 -13.55 4.91
C ASP A 49 -14.85 -12.93 6.07
N SER A 50 -15.78 -13.66 6.67
CA SER A 50 -16.48 -13.24 7.90
C SER A 50 -15.56 -12.99 9.10
N GLN A 51 -14.33 -13.52 9.08
CA GLN A 51 -13.32 -13.29 10.10
C GLN A 51 -12.20 -12.34 9.65
N VAL A 52 -12.06 -12.07 8.32
CA VAL A 52 -10.99 -11.25 7.75
C VAL A 52 -11.48 -9.86 7.32
N HIS A 53 -12.71 -9.77 6.83
CA HIS A 53 -13.32 -8.54 6.30
C HIS A 53 -12.44 -7.88 5.21
N ALA A 54 -11.92 -8.70 4.30
CA ALA A 54 -11.06 -8.20 3.23
C ALA A 54 -11.84 -7.49 2.12
N PHE A 55 -13.12 -7.84 1.92
CA PHE A 55 -13.97 -7.27 0.86
C PHE A 55 -14.96 -6.24 1.39
N ILE A 56 -15.12 -5.14 0.64
CA ILE A 56 -16.23 -4.21 0.75
C ILE A 56 -17.36 -4.65 -0.18
N THR A 57 -17.02 -5.02 -1.43
CA THR A 57 -17.96 -5.51 -2.44
C THR A 57 -17.39 -6.72 -3.13
N GLN A 58 -18.06 -7.85 -3.04
CA GLN A 58 -17.76 -9.03 -3.83
C GLN A 58 -18.49 -8.97 -5.18
N THR A 59 -17.82 -9.40 -6.26
CA THR A 59 -18.35 -9.36 -7.62
C THR A 59 -18.48 -10.77 -8.23
N ALA A 60 -19.00 -11.74 -7.47
CA ALA A 60 -19.05 -13.14 -7.86
C ALA A 60 -19.68 -13.38 -9.24
N GLY A 61 -20.83 -12.72 -9.54
CA GLY A 61 -21.48 -12.85 -10.85
C GLY A 61 -20.61 -12.33 -12.00
N VAL A 62 -19.93 -11.21 -11.81
CA VAL A 62 -18.99 -10.64 -12.79
C VAL A 62 -17.79 -11.56 -12.97
N ALA A 63 -17.22 -12.05 -11.86
CA ALA A 63 -16.05 -12.93 -11.87
C ALA A 63 -16.34 -14.23 -12.65
N LEU A 64 -17.49 -14.87 -12.40
CA LEU A 64 -17.89 -16.10 -13.12
C LEU A 64 -18.13 -15.84 -14.61
N ALA A 65 -18.72 -14.71 -14.98
CA ALA A 65 -18.91 -14.33 -16.38
C ALA A 65 -17.57 -14.12 -17.09
N GLN A 66 -16.65 -13.37 -16.47
CA GLN A 66 -15.30 -13.16 -16.99
C GLN A 66 -14.50 -14.46 -17.08
N ALA A 67 -14.63 -15.36 -16.08
CA ALA A 67 -13.96 -16.66 -16.09
C ALA A 67 -14.43 -17.54 -17.26
N LYS A 68 -15.74 -17.59 -17.53
CA LYS A 68 -16.31 -18.32 -18.68
C LYS A 68 -15.81 -17.76 -20.02
N SER A 69 -15.73 -16.43 -20.14
CA SER A 69 -15.18 -15.79 -21.36
C SER A 69 -13.69 -16.16 -21.54
N ALA A 70 -12.89 -16.04 -20.48
CA ALA A 70 -11.48 -16.42 -20.53
C ALA A 70 -11.27 -17.89 -20.89
N GLU A 71 -12.06 -18.80 -20.31
CA GLU A 71 -12.00 -20.23 -20.64
C GLU A 71 -12.30 -20.50 -22.11
N GLN A 72 -13.34 -19.86 -22.67
CA GLN A 72 -13.73 -19.99 -24.08
C GLN A 72 -12.63 -19.45 -25.01
N GLU A 73 -12.07 -18.28 -24.73
CA GLU A 73 -10.99 -17.69 -25.51
C GLU A 73 -9.74 -18.59 -25.52
N ILE A 74 -9.34 -19.09 -24.35
CA ILE A 74 -8.19 -19.99 -24.21
C ILE A 74 -8.44 -21.32 -24.94
N ALA A 75 -9.66 -21.86 -24.88
CA ALA A 75 -10.03 -23.07 -25.62
C ALA A 75 -9.94 -22.88 -27.13
N GLN A 76 -10.20 -21.67 -27.62
CA GLN A 76 -10.05 -21.28 -29.04
C GLN A 76 -8.62 -20.98 -29.45
N GLY A 77 -7.66 -20.99 -28.51
CA GLY A 77 -6.25 -20.67 -28.77
C GLY A 77 -5.88 -19.19 -28.56
N ASN A 78 -6.80 -18.34 -28.14
CA ASN A 78 -6.61 -16.92 -27.93
C ASN A 78 -6.08 -16.64 -26.49
N TYR A 79 -4.87 -17.08 -26.18
CA TYR A 79 -4.26 -16.83 -24.87
C TYR A 79 -3.57 -15.47 -24.85
N ARG A 80 -4.07 -14.54 -24.00
CA ARG A 80 -3.60 -13.14 -23.95
C ARG A 80 -2.30 -12.94 -23.16
N GLY A 81 -1.91 -13.89 -22.32
CA GLY A 81 -0.70 -13.78 -21.51
C GLY A 81 -0.88 -14.26 -20.05
N PRO A 82 0.10 -14.03 -19.17
CA PRO A 82 0.15 -14.65 -17.85
C PRO A 82 -0.96 -14.20 -16.89
N LEU A 83 -1.72 -13.17 -17.21
CA LEU A 83 -2.88 -12.72 -16.42
C LEU A 83 -4.22 -13.21 -16.96
N HIS A 84 -4.25 -13.89 -18.12
CA HIS A 84 -5.48 -14.40 -18.70
C HIS A 84 -6.09 -15.53 -17.86
N GLY A 85 -7.26 -15.26 -17.30
CA GLY A 85 -7.95 -16.18 -16.40
C GLY A 85 -7.49 -16.09 -14.94
N ILE A 86 -6.70 -15.10 -14.56
CA ILE A 86 -6.19 -14.92 -13.19
C ILE A 86 -7.12 -14.00 -12.39
N PRO A 87 -7.63 -14.45 -11.22
CA PRO A 87 -8.44 -13.64 -10.32
C PRO A 87 -7.63 -12.51 -9.65
N PHE A 88 -8.24 -11.32 -9.51
CA PHE A 88 -7.61 -10.21 -8.79
C PHE A 88 -8.63 -9.38 -8.00
N GLY A 89 -8.14 -8.64 -7.01
CA GLY A 89 -8.92 -7.69 -6.23
C GLY A 89 -8.40 -6.27 -6.38
N LEU A 90 -9.29 -5.29 -6.27
CA LEU A 90 -8.96 -3.86 -6.34
C LEU A 90 -9.23 -3.18 -5.00
N LYS A 91 -8.24 -2.49 -4.44
CA LYS A 91 -8.49 -1.56 -3.34
C LYS A 91 -9.66 -0.64 -3.68
N ASP A 92 -10.56 -0.40 -2.75
CA ASP A 92 -11.83 0.30 -3.01
C ASP A 92 -11.71 1.81 -3.21
N ILE A 93 -10.63 2.23 -3.85
CA ILE A 93 -10.39 3.58 -4.37
C ILE A 93 -10.19 3.59 -5.89
N TYR A 94 -10.11 2.41 -6.54
CA TYR A 94 -10.01 2.29 -7.98
C TYR A 94 -11.41 2.33 -8.59
N SER A 95 -11.71 3.35 -9.39
CA SER A 95 -12.95 3.42 -10.16
C SER A 95 -13.14 2.15 -10.98
N THR A 96 -14.32 1.56 -10.87
CA THR A 96 -14.67 0.32 -11.56
C THR A 96 -16.07 0.49 -12.13
N ALA A 97 -16.19 0.44 -13.45
CA ALA A 97 -17.43 0.71 -14.16
C ALA A 97 -18.58 -0.19 -13.67
N GLY A 98 -19.68 0.43 -13.24
CA GLY A 98 -20.88 -0.28 -12.77
C GLY A 98 -20.74 -0.95 -11.40
N ILE A 99 -19.64 -0.75 -10.67
CA ILE A 99 -19.38 -1.36 -9.36
C ILE A 99 -19.11 -0.26 -8.33
N LEU A 100 -19.77 -0.38 -7.15
CA LEU A 100 -19.57 0.56 -6.03
C LEU A 100 -18.07 0.74 -5.76
N THR A 101 -17.66 2.02 -5.67
CA THR A 101 -16.32 2.45 -5.30
C THR A 101 -16.44 3.50 -4.22
N SER A 102 -16.47 3.06 -2.97
CA SER A 102 -16.86 3.89 -1.84
C SER A 102 -15.71 4.66 -1.18
N GLY A 103 -14.44 4.25 -1.44
CA GLY A 103 -13.31 4.75 -0.66
C GLY A 103 -13.43 4.44 0.83
N HIS A 104 -14.26 3.47 1.22
CA HIS A 104 -14.60 3.13 2.61
C HIS A 104 -15.21 4.31 3.39
N SER A 105 -15.97 5.18 2.72
CA SER A 105 -16.53 6.41 3.30
C SER A 105 -18.04 6.52 3.07
N LYS A 106 -18.74 7.12 4.02
CA LYS A 106 -20.15 7.52 3.86
C LYS A 106 -20.31 8.59 2.78
N ILE A 107 -19.27 9.38 2.50
CA ILE A 107 -19.27 10.42 1.46
C ILE A 107 -19.56 9.83 0.07
N CYS A 108 -19.07 8.61 -0.19
CA CYS A 108 -19.18 7.93 -1.48
C CYS A 108 -19.96 6.60 -1.38
N ILE A 109 -20.93 6.52 -0.45
CA ILE A 109 -21.67 5.29 -0.15
C ILE A 109 -22.48 4.75 -1.35
N ASP A 110 -22.81 5.59 -2.29
CA ASP A 110 -23.57 5.32 -3.51
C ASP A 110 -22.80 5.62 -4.80
N ASN A 111 -21.49 5.84 -4.70
CA ASN A 111 -20.67 6.19 -5.85
C ASN A 111 -20.39 4.96 -6.73
N VAL A 112 -21.05 4.89 -7.89
CA VAL A 112 -20.84 3.86 -8.92
C VAL A 112 -20.23 4.53 -10.15
N PRO A 113 -18.93 4.39 -10.41
CA PRO A 113 -18.25 4.99 -11.55
C PRO A 113 -18.80 4.47 -12.89
N ALA A 114 -18.80 5.35 -13.91
CA ALA A 114 -19.14 4.97 -15.29
C ALA A 114 -17.96 4.33 -16.05
N GLU A 115 -16.74 4.59 -15.61
CA GLU A 115 -15.51 4.16 -16.27
C GLU A 115 -14.56 3.45 -15.29
N ASN A 116 -13.70 2.63 -15.85
CA ASN A 116 -12.65 1.98 -15.08
C ASN A 116 -11.44 2.90 -14.88
N ALA A 117 -10.77 2.79 -13.75
CA ALA A 117 -9.42 3.30 -13.60
C ALA A 117 -8.50 2.67 -14.66
N HIS A 118 -7.54 3.45 -15.18
CA HIS A 118 -6.62 2.98 -16.25
C HIS A 118 -5.98 1.62 -15.92
N THR A 119 -5.45 1.46 -14.74
CA THR A 119 -4.82 0.22 -14.30
C THR A 119 -5.80 -0.95 -14.17
N ALA A 120 -7.04 -0.68 -13.75
CA ALA A 120 -8.10 -1.69 -13.71
C ALA A 120 -8.45 -2.17 -15.12
N GLN A 121 -8.60 -1.22 -16.06
CA GLN A 121 -8.87 -1.53 -17.47
C GLN A 121 -7.76 -2.38 -18.08
N ARG A 122 -6.48 -2.05 -17.84
CA ARG A 122 -5.34 -2.84 -18.34
C ARG A 122 -5.34 -4.29 -17.84
N LEU A 123 -5.70 -4.52 -16.58
CA LEU A 123 -5.85 -5.88 -16.05
C LEU A 123 -6.99 -6.63 -16.74
N LEU A 124 -8.14 -5.99 -16.93
CA LEU A 124 -9.27 -6.57 -17.64
C LEU A 124 -8.94 -6.88 -19.11
N ASP A 125 -8.23 -5.98 -19.79
CA ASP A 125 -7.77 -6.18 -21.18
C ASP A 125 -6.78 -7.34 -21.30
N ALA A 126 -5.98 -7.58 -20.26
CA ALA A 126 -5.11 -8.75 -20.16
C ALA A 126 -5.88 -10.06 -19.87
N GLY A 127 -7.20 -9.99 -19.68
CA GLY A 127 -8.07 -11.13 -19.40
C GLY A 127 -8.08 -11.56 -17.93
N ALA A 128 -7.64 -10.69 -17.01
CA ALA A 128 -7.74 -10.95 -15.58
C ALA A 128 -9.19 -10.82 -15.09
N ILE A 129 -9.54 -11.49 -14.00
CA ILE A 129 -10.90 -11.69 -13.50
C ILE A 129 -11.09 -10.91 -12.20
N LEU A 130 -12.03 -9.94 -12.17
CA LEU A 130 -12.28 -9.12 -10.99
C LEU A 130 -13.13 -9.86 -9.96
N MET A 131 -12.55 -10.14 -8.79
CA MET A 131 -13.23 -10.78 -7.66
C MET A 131 -13.98 -9.80 -6.76
N GLY A 132 -13.58 -8.52 -6.73
CA GLY A 132 -14.25 -7.49 -5.93
C GLY A 132 -13.38 -6.31 -5.53
N LYS A 133 -14.02 -5.45 -4.71
CA LYS A 133 -13.42 -4.25 -4.12
C LYS A 133 -12.96 -4.57 -2.70
N LEU A 134 -11.69 -4.29 -2.44
CA LEU A 134 -11.00 -4.65 -1.20
C LEU A 134 -10.98 -3.50 -0.20
N ALA A 135 -11.11 -3.84 1.08
CA ALA A 135 -11.11 -2.89 2.17
C ALA A 135 -9.89 -1.96 2.14
N THR A 136 -10.14 -0.72 2.48
CA THR A 136 -9.14 0.32 2.64
C THR A 136 -9.44 1.10 3.92
N HIS A 137 -8.55 2.00 4.33
CA HIS A 137 -8.96 3.05 5.26
C HIS A 137 -9.57 4.20 4.47
N GLU A 138 -10.40 5.00 5.12
CA GLU A 138 -11.19 6.05 4.48
C GLU A 138 -10.34 6.92 3.54
N PHE A 139 -10.69 6.94 2.24
CA PHE A 139 -9.96 7.63 1.17
C PHE A 139 -8.45 7.38 1.18
N ALA A 140 -8.03 6.15 1.50
CA ALA A 140 -6.63 5.76 1.64
C ALA A 140 -5.85 6.55 2.73
N SER A 141 -6.53 7.29 3.59
CA SER A 141 -5.97 8.05 4.71
C SER A 141 -6.55 7.56 6.02
N GLY A 142 -5.72 7.39 7.02
CA GLY A 142 -6.22 7.00 8.33
C GLY A 142 -5.89 5.57 8.74
N GLY A 143 -6.59 5.12 9.77
CA GLY A 143 -6.45 3.83 10.41
C GLY A 143 -7.77 3.08 10.55
N PRO A 144 -7.75 1.97 11.27
CA PRO A 144 -8.96 1.21 11.52
C PRO A 144 -9.95 2.05 12.33
N SER A 145 -11.20 2.11 11.87
CA SER A 145 -12.27 2.89 12.44
C SER A 145 -13.54 2.05 12.55
N LEU A 146 -14.36 2.30 13.57
CA LEU A 146 -15.63 1.61 13.78
C LEU A 146 -16.85 2.50 13.44
N ASP A 147 -16.62 3.76 13.10
CA ASP A 147 -17.65 4.73 12.73
C ASP A 147 -17.90 4.82 11.21
N LEU A 148 -17.28 3.92 10.46
CA LEU A 148 -17.43 3.76 9.01
C LEU A 148 -18.43 2.64 8.65
N PRO A 149 -18.97 2.61 7.40
CA PRO A 149 -20.00 1.64 7.01
C PRO A 149 -19.56 0.17 7.02
N TRP A 150 -18.28 -0.10 6.83
CA TRP A 150 -17.73 -1.47 6.80
C TRP A 150 -16.74 -1.66 7.94
N PRO A 151 -16.63 -2.88 8.50
CA PRO A 151 -15.64 -3.17 9.53
C PRO A 151 -14.21 -3.11 8.98
N PRO A 152 -13.21 -2.81 9.83
CA PRO A 152 -11.81 -2.85 9.42
C PRO A 152 -11.35 -4.27 9.09
N ALA A 153 -10.52 -4.40 8.05
CA ALA A 153 -9.89 -5.67 7.70
C ALA A 153 -8.97 -6.17 8.82
N ARG A 154 -8.87 -7.50 8.96
CA ARG A 154 -8.13 -8.20 10.00
C ARG A 154 -7.00 -9.02 9.42
N ASN A 155 -5.94 -9.19 10.19
CA ASN A 155 -4.74 -9.89 9.74
C ASN A 155 -5.00 -11.41 9.68
N PRO A 156 -4.81 -12.05 8.52
CA PRO A 156 -5.04 -13.49 8.38
C PRO A 156 -4.14 -14.38 9.25
N TRP A 157 -2.97 -13.87 9.69
CA TRP A 157 -2.07 -14.60 10.59
C TRP A 157 -2.60 -14.65 12.01
N ASN A 158 -3.35 -13.63 12.43
CA ASN A 158 -4.11 -13.59 13.68
C ASN A 158 -5.14 -12.46 13.57
N THR A 159 -6.42 -12.80 13.59
CA THR A 159 -7.53 -11.87 13.32
C THR A 159 -7.73 -10.79 14.41
N ASP A 160 -7.04 -10.88 15.53
CA ASP A 160 -6.99 -9.81 16.53
C ASP A 160 -5.99 -8.71 16.18
N TYR A 161 -5.18 -8.88 15.13
CA TYR A 161 -4.09 -8.00 14.77
C TYR A 161 -4.38 -7.18 13.52
N PHE A 162 -3.67 -6.07 13.42
CA PHE A 162 -3.75 -5.10 12.35
C PHE A 162 -3.13 -5.63 11.05
N THR A 163 -3.79 -5.38 9.93
CA THR A 163 -3.33 -5.77 8.59
C THR A 163 -2.30 -4.83 7.97
N GLY A 164 -2.13 -3.65 8.55
CA GLY A 164 -1.46 -2.54 7.86
C GLY A 164 -2.44 -1.57 7.20
N SER A 165 -1.92 -0.41 6.80
CA SER A 165 -2.65 0.74 6.29
C SER A 165 -1.99 1.23 5.00
N SER A 166 -2.76 1.75 4.03
CA SER A 166 -4.21 1.83 3.94
C SER A 166 -4.81 0.75 3.05
N SER A 167 -4.01 -0.03 2.27
CA SER A 167 -4.47 -1.15 1.43
C SER A 167 -4.70 -2.42 2.28
N SER A 168 -5.49 -2.28 3.35
CA SER A 168 -5.69 -3.29 4.38
C SER A 168 -6.28 -4.59 3.82
N GLY A 169 -7.35 -4.48 3.05
CA GLY A 169 -7.99 -5.62 2.39
C GLY A 169 -7.11 -6.24 1.29
N SER A 170 -6.28 -5.43 0.59
CA SER A 170 -5.38 -5.97 -0.46
C SER A 170 -4.33 -6.91 0.14
N GLY A 171 -3.68 -6.51 1.24
CA GLY A 171 -2.74 -7.37 1.95
C GLY A 171 -3.41 -8.60 2.55
N ALA A 172 -4.56 -8.41 3.20
CA ALA A 172 -5.32 -9.49 3.84
C ALA A 172 -5.84 -10.51 2.81
N ALA A 173 -6.43 -10.08 1.70
CA ALA A 173 -7.00 -10.97 0.67
C ALA A 173 -5.93 -11.86 0.02
N VAL A 174 -4.75 -11.30 -0.28
CA VAL A 174 -3.63 -12.08 -0.83
C VAL A 174 -3.10 -13.07 0.21
N ALA A 175 -2.89 -12.64 1.46
CA ALA A 175 -2.40 -13.51 2.53
C ALA A 175 -3.39 -14.64 2.86
N ALA A 176 -4.69 -14.35 2.88
CA ALA A 176 -5.73 -15.34 3.14
C ALA A 176 -5.93 -16.33 1.98
N GLY A 177 -5.32 -16.11 0.81
CA GLY A 177 -5.54 -16.91 -0.38
C GLY A 177 -6.94 -16.70 -1.00
N PHE A 178 -7.50 -15.49 -0.88
CA PHE A 178 -8.76 -15.11 -1.52
C PHE A 178 -8.56 -14.69 -2.97
N VAL A 179 -7.41 -14.10 -3.26
CA VAL A 179 -6.96 -13.73 -4.60
C VAL A 179 -5.44 -13.87 -4.70
N PRO A 180 -4.89 -14.30 -5.83
CA PRO A 180 -3.44 -14.34 -6.04
C PRO A 180 -2.83 -12.95 -6.29
N ALA A 181 -3.67 -11.98 -6.68
CA ALA A 181 -3.29 -10.64 -7.10
C ALA A 181 -4.19 -9.57 -6.47
N ALA A 182 -3.59 -8.46 -6.05
CA ALA A 182 -4.33 -7.27 -5.65
C ALA A 182 -3.60 -6.00 -6.08
N LEU A 183 -4.35 -4.91 -6.36
CA LEU A 183 -3.78 -3.58 -6.44
C LEU A 183 -4.05 -2.79 -5.16
N GLY A 184 -3.05 -2.03 -4.75
CA GLY A 184 -3.10 -1.08 -3.66
C GLY A 184 -2.60 0.30 -4.07
N SER A 185 -2.59 1.26 -3.16
CA SER A 185 -1.95 2.56 -3.33
C SER A 185 -0.99 2.85 -2.18
N ASP A 186 0.02 3.69 -2.42
CA ASP A 186 1.07 3.98 -1.45
C ASP A 186 1.43 5.46 -1.48
N THR A 187 1.01 6.19 -0.43
CA THR A 187 1.29 7.62 -0.21
C THR A 187 2.31 7.83 0.92
N GLY A 188 2.47 6.83 1.77
CA GLY A 188 3.39 6.86 2.92
C GLY A 188 3.68 5.46 3.46
N GLY A 189 3.61 4.44 2.59
CA GLY A 189 3.78 3.03 2.93
C GLY A 189 2.57 2.15 2.66
N SER A 190 1.49 2.68 2.06
CA SER A 190 0.19 1.99 2.07
C SER A 190 0.05 0.77 1.14
N ILE A 191 1.04 0.41 0.33
CA ILE A 191 1.24 -0.92 -0.25
C ILE A 191 2.15 -1.75 0.66
N ARG A 192 3.27 -1.16 1.07
CA ARG A 192 4.38 -1.84 1.74
C ARG A 192 4.06 -2.21 3.18
N ILE A 193 3.30 -1.38 3.91
CA ILE A 193 2.87 -1.71 5.29
C ILE A 193 1.96 -2.94 5.31
N PRO A 194 0.85 -3.00 4.51
CA PRO A 194 0.03 -4.20 4.47
C PRO A 194 0.80 -5.43 3.96
N ALA A 195 1.68 -5.27 2.97
CA ALA A 195 2.53 -6.35 2.50
C ALA A 195 3.42 -6.91 3.63
N ALA A 196 4.05 -6.01 4.41
CA ALA A 196 4.89 -6.38 5.54
C ALA A 196 4.12 -7.13 6.64
N LEU A 197 2.99 -6.57 7.08
CA LEU A 197 2.23 -7.11 8.22
C LEU A 197 1.40 -8.35 7.85
N CYS A 198 1.05 -8.52 6.58
CA CYS A 198 0.37 -9.71 6.06
C CYS A 198 1.35 -10.75 5.47
N GLY A 199 2.67 -10.48 5.46
CA GLY A 199 3.68 -11.42 5.01
C GLY A 199 3.63 -11.71 3.51
N VAL A 200 3.22 -10.74 2.67
CA VAL A 200 3.19 -10.84 1.21
C VAL A 200 4.23 -9.92 0.57
N ALA A 201 4.43 -10.02 -0.74
CA ALA A 201 5.23 -9.06 -1.48
C ALA A 201 4.37 -7.84 -1.87
N GLY A 202 4.92 -6.63 -1.71
CA GLY A 202 4.23 -5.41 -2.14
C GLY A 202 5.19 -4.39 -2.70
N LEU A 203 4.98 -4.01 -3.96
CA LEU A 203 5.83 -3.08 -4.68
C LEU A 203 5.17 -1.72 -4.81
N LYS A 204 5.82 -0.69 -4.26
CA LYS A 204 5.59 0.70 -4.62
C LYS A 204 6.52 1.04 -5.79
N PRO A 205 5.99 1.22 -7.01
CA PRO A 205 6.83 1.59 -8.17
C PRO A 205 7.41 2.99 -8.04
N THR A 206 8.21 3.40 -9.00
CA THR A 206 8.60 4.81 -9.22
C THR A 206 7.38 5.68 -9.44
N TYR A 207 7.39 6.89 -8.89
CA TYR A 207 6.33 7.88 -9.11
C TYR A 207 6.17 8.13 -10.62
N GLY A 208 4.93 7.99 -11.10
CA GLY A 208 4.61 8.17 -12.52
C GLY A 208 4.86 6.94 -13.42
N LEU A 209 5.44 5.84 -12.93
CA LEU A 209 5.56 4.62 -13.75
C LEU A 209 4.21 3.95 -14.01
N VAL A 210 3.29 4.05 -13.07
CA VAL A 210 1.93 3.51 -13.13
C VAL A 210 0.93 4.67 -13.05
N SER A 211 -0.01 4.73 -14.01
CA SER A 211 -1.06 5.74 -14.03
C SER A 211 -1.95 5.67 -12.79
N ARG A 212 -2.34 6.85 -12.31
CA ARG A 212 -3.30 7.05 -11.22
C ARG A 212 -4.65 7.54 -11.71
N HIS A 213 -4.85 7.62 -13.03
CA HIS A 213 -6.13 8.03 -13.61
C HIS A 213 -7.25 7.07 -13.18
N GLY A 214 -8.32 7.63 -12.62
CA GLY A 214 -9.43 6.88 -12.06
C GLY A 214 -9.19 6.27 -10.66
N VAL A 215 -8.08 6.62 -10.00
CA VAL A 215 -7.83 6.26 -8.59
C VAL A 215 -8.16 7.46 -7.71
N MET A 216 -8.98 7.28 -6.66
CA MET A 216 -9.29 8.34 -5.70
C MET A 216 -8.00 8.89 -5.09
N PRO A 217 -7.72 10.19 -5.21
CA PRO A 217 -6.47 10.77 -4.73
C PRO A 217 -6.44 10.90 -3.20
N ASN A 218 -5.25 10.71 -2.63
CA ASN A 218 -4.92 11.07 -1.25
C ASN A 218 -3.91 12.23 -1.26
N SER A 219 -2.90 12.17 -2.13
CA SER A 219 -1.92 13.23 -2.33
C SER A 219 -1.44 13.25 -3.78
N TYR A 220 -1.57 14.37 -4.45
CA TYR A 220 -1.07 14.53 -5.82
C TYR A 220 0.43 14.30 -5.94
N THR A 221 1.18 14.68 -4.89
CA THR A 221 2.64 14.60 -4.86
C THR A 221 3.16 13.19 -4.55
N PHE A 222 2.43 12.38 -3.77
CA PHE A 222 2.99 11.16 -3.19
C PHE A 222 2.26 9.87 -3.54
N ASP A 223 1.11 9.93 -4.21
CA ASP A 223 0.35 8.72 -4.53
C ASP A 223 1.03 7.86 -5.58
N HIS A 224 1.11 6.58 -5.29
CA HIS A 224 1.56 5.53 -6.19
C HIS A 224 0.51 4.42 -6.24
N ALA A 225 0.25 3.89 -7.42
CA ALA A 225 -0.51 2.66 -7.62
C ALA A 225 0.46 1.50 -7.81
N GLY A 226 0.16 0.31 -7.27
CA GLY A 226 1.06 -0.82 -7.42
C GLY A 226 0.52 -2.13 -6.87
N PRO A 227 1.24 -3.25 -7.13
CA PRO A 227 0.80 -4.59 -6.85
C PRO A 227 1.10 -5.05 -5.42
N LEU A 228 0.21 -5.92 -4.90
CA LEU A 228 0.46 -6.84 -3.80
C LEU A 228 0.18 -8.25 -4.32
N ALA A 229 1.12 -9.16 -4.07
CA ALA A 229 0.99 -10.56 -4.49
C ALA A 229 1.76 -11.47 -3.53
N TRP A 230 1.60 -12.79 -3.71
CA TRP A 230 2.28 -13.74 -2.82
C TRP A 230 3.79 -13.78 -3.05
N THR A 231 4.25 -13.58 -4.29
CA THR A 231 5.67 -13.64 -4.65
C THR A 231 6.15 -12.38 -5.37
N VAL A 232 7.47 -12.18 -5.39
CA VAL A 232 8.10 -11.09 -6.14
C VAL A 232 7.90 -11.26 -7.65
N GLU A 233 7.92 -12.52 -8.16
CA GLU A 233 7.62 -12.80 -9.57
C GLU A 233 6.20 -12.37 -9.94
N ASP A 234 5.23 -12.63 -9.08
CA ASP A 234 3.84 -12.21 -9.30
C ASP A 234 3.70 -10.69 -9.33
N CYS A 235 4.44 -9.98 -8.45
CA CYS A 235 4.52 -8.52 -8.51
C CYS A 235 5.12 -8.01 -9.84
N ALA A 236 6.13 -8.69 -10.38
CA ALA A 236 6.72 -8.36 -11.67
C ALA A 236 5.72 -8.55 -12.83
N ILE A 237 4.97 -9.66 -12.82
CA ILE A 237 3.92 -9.93 -13.83
C ILE A 237 2.84 -8.84 -13.80
N LEU A 238 2.37 -8.46 -12.60
CA LEU A 238 1.37 -7.40 -12.45
C LEU A 238 1.92 -6.05 -12.90
N LEU A 239 3.16 -5.71 -12.52
CA LEU A 239 3.78 -4.45 -12.91
C LEU A 239 3.94 -4.33 -14.43
N GLU A 240 4.37 -5.38 -15.14
CA GLU A 240 4.45 -5.38 -16.61
C GLU A 240 3.10 -5.04 -17.25
N CYS A 241 2.00 -5.50 -16.65
CA CYS A 241 0.67 -5.21 -17.15
C CYS A 241 0.24 -3.76 -16.89
N ILE A 242 0.47 -3.21 -15.70
CA ILE A 242 -0.10 -1.92 -15.28
C ILE A 242 0.80 -0.72 -15.52
N ALA A 243 2.11 -0.93 -15.75
CA ALA A 243 3.07 0.14 -16.01
C ALA A 243 2.91 0.73 -17.42
N GLY A 244 3.31 1.99 -17.59
CA GLY A 244 3.36 2.68 -18.86
C GLY A 244 2.65 4.02 -18.88
N HIS A 245 2.90 4.77 -19.96
CA HIS A 245 2.34 6.11 -20.12
C HIS A 245 0.83 6.07 -20.36
N ASP A 246 0.14 6.96 -19.67
CA ASP A 246 -1.29 7.25 -19.84
C ASP A 246 -1.47 8.75 -20.14
N PRO A 247 -1.97 9.13 -21.32
CA PRO A 247 -2.21 10.54 -21.64
C PRO A 247 -3.19 11.24 -20.70
N ALA A 248 -4.06 10.50 -20.02
CA ALA A 248 -5.04 11.04 -19.07
C ALA A 248 -4.43 11.30 -17.67
N ASP A 249 -3.24 10.75 -17.37
CA ASP A 249 -2.47 11.09 -16.17
C ASP A 249 -1.23 11.91 -16.54
N PRO A 250 -1.25 13.25 -16.34
CA PRO A 250 -0.13 14.11 -16.71
C PRO A 250 1.16 13.81 -15.96
N THR A 251 1.10 13.03 -14.88
CA THR A 251 2.27 12.62 -14.10
C THR A 251 2.87 11.31 -14.56
N SER A 252 2.21 10.60 -15.50
CA SER A 252 2.71 9.32 -15.99
C SER A 252 3.91 9.48 -16.92
N ALA A 253 4.98 8.71 -16.66
CA ALA A 253 6.24 8.81 -17.37
C ALA A 253 6.17 8.24 -18.80
N ARG A 254 6.72 8.97 -19.77
CA ARG A 254 6.85 8.52 -21.17
C ARG A 254 8.11 7.67 -21.35
N ARG A 255 8.10 6.46 -20.78
CA ARG A 255 9.23 5.53 -20.85
C ARG A 255 8.78 4.15 -21.32
N PRO A 256 9.64 3.40 -22.02
CA PRO A 256 9.39 1.98 -22.30
C PRO A 256 9.24 1.20 -20.99
N VAL A 257 8.33 0.25 -20.97
CA VAL A 257 8.18 -0.70 -19.86
C VAL A 257 9.15 -1.85 -20.07
N PRO A 258 10.10 -2.08 -19.15
CA PRO A 258 11.02 -3.22 -19.23
C PRO A 258 10.29 -4.55 -19.04
N HIS A 259 10.93 -5.64 -19.48
CA HIS A 259 10.49 -7.01 -19.16
C HIS A 259 10.97 -7.39 -17.77
N TYR A 260 10.26 -6.94 -16.73
CA TYR A 260 10.65 -7.12 -15.32
C TYR A 260 10.82 -8.59 -14.96
N ARG A 261 9.94 -9.47 -15.47
CA ARG A 261 10.02 -10.91 -15.21
C ARG A 261 11.32 -11.52 -15.75
N GLN A 262 11.83 -11.09 -16.90
CA GLN A 262 13.09 -11.59 -17.46
C GLN A 262 14.29 -11.20 -16.58
N ALA A 263 14.26 -10.01 -15.99
CA ALA A 263 15.33 -9.53 -15.12
C ALA A 263 15.50 -10.39 -13.84
N LEU A 264 14.45 -11.09 -13.38
CA LEU A 264 14.49 -11.93 -12.18
C LEU A 264 15.45 -13.11 -12.29
N HIS A 265 15.74 -13.58 -13.51
CA HIS A 265 16.63 -14.73 -13.74
C HIS A 265 18.12 -14.37 -13.70
N GLN A 266 18.47 -13.10 -13.58
CA GLN A 266 19.85 -12.66 -13.41
C GLN A 266 20.26 -12.80 -11.95
N ASP A 267 21.50 -13.24 -11.69
CA ASP A 267 22.03 -13.32 -10.33
C ASP A 267 22.33 -11.91 -9.77
N ILE A 268 22.58 -11.84 -8.46
CA ILE A 268 22.90 -10.59 -7.75
C ILE A 268 24.36 -10.52 -7.31
N ARG A 269 25.25 -11.34 -7.87
CA ARG A 269 26.68 -11.27 -7.56
C ARG A 269 27.25 -9.91 -7.93
N GLY A 270 28.00 -9.33 -7.00
CA GLY A 270 28.59 -8.00 -7.16
C GLY A 270 27.60 -6.84 -7.01
N LEU A 271 26.29 -7.09 -6.85
CA LEU A 271 25.31 -6.05 -6.58
C LEU A 271 25.65 -5.35 -5.25
N ARG A 272 25.63 -4.02 -5.25
CA ARG A 272 26.01 -3.19 -4.10
C ARG A 272 24.76 -2.84 -3.30
N ILE A 273 24.69 -3.32 -2.06
CA ILE A 273 23.55 -3.09 -1.15
C ILE A 273 23.97 -2.12 -0.04
N GLY A 274 23.34 -0.96 0.02
CA GLY A 274 23.51 0.02 1.10
C GLY A 274 22.51 -0.22 2.22
N VAL A 275 22.96 -0.63 3.40
CA VAL A 275 22.09 -0.91 4.55
C VAL A 275 21.91 0.35 5.37
N VAL A 276 20.66 0.83 5.48
CA VAL A 276 20.28 2.06 6.19
C VAL A 276 19.98 1.74 7.66
N ARG A 277 21.02 1.28 8.41
CA ARG A 277 20.89 0.76 9.78
C ARG A 277 20.33 1.75 10.79
N HIS A 278 20.74 3.01 10.72
CA HIS A 278 20.35 4.04 11.71
C HIS A 278 18.83 4.21 11.83
N TYR A 279 18.04 3.83 10.82
CA TYR A 279 16.60 3.90 10.88
C TYR A 279 15.96 2.97 11.91
N TRP A 280 16.58 1.82 12.17
CA TRP A 280 16.05 0.85 13.13
C TRP A 280 16.98 0.57 14.32
N GLU A 281 18.18 1.15 14.34
CA GLU A 281 19.11 1.03 15.45
C GLU A 281 19.17 2.31 16.31
N GLU A 282 19.17 3.50 15.65
CA GLU A 282 19.38 4.80 16.33
C GLU A 282 18.08 5.60 16.48
N GLU A 283 17.30 5.75 15.39
CA GLU A 283 16.13 6.65 15.36
C GLU A 283 14.84 6.04 15.94
N GLY A 284 14.82 4.78 16.19
CA GLY A 284 13.75 4.04 16.80
C GLY A 284 14.12 2.58 16.79
N PRO A 285 14.71 2.06 17.89
CA PRO A 285 15.14 0.68 17.97
C PRO A 285 14.02 -0.27 17.54
N ALA A 286 14.35 -1.17 16.62
CA ALA A 286 13.40 -2.16 16.15
C ALA A 286 13.07 -3.15 17.25
N ASP A 287 11.94 -3.83 17.09
CA ASP A 287 11.66 -5.04 17.83
C ASP A 287 12.86 -6.01 17.71
N PRO A 288 13.31 -6.66 18.81
CA PRO A 288 14.49 -7.52 18.78
C PRO A 288 14.40 -8.67 17.77
N GLU A 289 13.21 -9.25 17.55
CA GLU A 289 13.02 -10.31 16.56
C GLU A 289 13.19 -9.77 15.14
N LEU A 290 12.70 -8.54 14.88
CA LEU A 290 12.92 -7.88 13.58
C LEU A 290 14.40 -7.55 13.36
N ALA A 291 15.11 -7.07 14.38
CA ALA A 291 16.53 -6.77 14.28
C ALA A 291 17.34 -8.04 13.93
N LEU A 292 17.07 -9.16 14.58
CA LEU A 292 17.69 -10.46 14.27
C LEU A 292 17.36 -10.93 12.84
N ALA A 293 16.10 -10.77 12.41
CA ALA A 293 15.67 -11.12 11.05
C ALA A 293 16.36 -10.25 9.99
N MET A 294 16.67 -8.99 10.30
CA MET A 294 17.45 -8.12 9.39
C MET A 294 18.90 -8.57 9.25
N GLU A 295 19.58 -8.95 10.34
CA GLU A 295 20.95 -9.48 10.26
C GLU A 295 20.99 -10.77 9.45
N ALA A 296 20.04 -11.68 9.70
CA ALA A 296 19.93 -12.91 8.92
C ALA A 296 19.70 -12.62 7.42
N ALA A 297 18.87 -11.65 7.09
CA ALA A 297 18.63 -11.24 5.70
C ALA A 297 19.89 -10.65 5.04
N ILE A 298 20.64 -9.82 5.75
CA ILE A 298 21.91 -9.26 5.29
C ILE A 298 22.90 -10.39 4.99
N ASP A 299 22.99 -11.39 5.83
CA ASP A 299 23.87 -12.53 5.62
C ASP A 299 23.46 -13.39 4.43
N VAL A 300 22.16 -13.56 4.17
CA VAL A 300 21.66 -14.21 2.94
C VAL A 300 22.15 -13.45 1.71
N PHE A 301 22.04 -12.11 1.66
CA PHE A 301 22.53 -11.33 0.52
C PHE A 301 24.05 -11.47 0.31
N LYS A 302 24.85 -11.49 1.37
CA LYS A 302 26.29 -11.76 1.29
C LYS A 302 26.57 -13.15 0.70
N HIS A 303 25.85 -14.19 1.14
CA HIS A 303 25.98 -15.55 0.61
C HIS A 303 25.59 -15.66 -0.86
N LEU A 304 24.64 -14.83 -1.31
CA LEU A 304 24.28 -14.70 -2.73
C LEU A 304 25.32 -13.90 -3.54
N GLY A 305 26.38 -13.41 -2.90
CA GLY A 305 27.49 -12.74 -3.54
C GLY A 305 27.32 -11.23 -3.70
N ALA A 306 26.33 -10.63 -3.06
CA ALA A 306 26.21 -9.17 -3.04
C ALA A 306 27.25 -8.52 -2.14
N THR A 307 27.70 -7.31 -2.50
CA THR A 307 28.56 -6.47 -1.66
C THR A 307 27.68 -5.60 -0.76
N VAL A 308 27.86 -5.73 0.55
CA VAL A 308 27.05 -5.01 1.53
C VAL A 308 27.87 -3.90 2.20
N GLY A 309 27.34 -2.67 2.17
CA GLY A 309 27.92 -1.50 2.83
C GLY A 309 26.89 -0.77 3.70
N THR A 310 27.34 0.23 4.45
CA THR A 310 26.47 1.10 5.25
C THR A 310 26.06 2.32 4.44
N ALA A 311 24.77 2.58 4.37
CA ALA A 311 24.20 3.79 3.79
C ALA A 311 23.60 4.69 4.90
N ARG A 312 23.68 6.00 4.73
CA ARG A 312 23.04 6.94 5.65
C ARG A 312 22.21 7.94 4.87
N MET A 313 20.93 8.02 5.21
CA MET A 313 19.94 8.97 4.69
C MET A 313 19.66 10.05 5.73
N ARG A 314 18.90 11.09 5.38
CA ARG A 314 18.35 12.00 6.39
C ARG A 314 17.49 11.25 7.40
N THR A 315 17.23 11.88 8.54
CA THR A 315 16.38 11.30 9.58
C THR A 315 14.96 11.06 9.08
N ARG A 316 14.33 10.01 9.57
CA ARG A 316 12.90 9.72 9.28
C ARG A 316 12.00 10.91 9.65
N GLN A 317 12.35 11.64 10.71
CA GLN A 317 11.62 12.84 11.13
C GLN A 317 11.62 13.92 10.04
N ALA A 318 12.74 14.19 9.39
CA ALA A 318 12.83 15.18 8.33
C ALA A 318 11.92 14.83 7.14
N TYR A 319 11.94 13.59 6.69
CA TYR A 319 11.03 13.13 5.64
C TYR A 319 9.56 13.19 6.06
N ASN A 320 9.25 12.84 7.31
CA ASN A 320 7.89 12.87 7.83
C ASN A 320 7.35 14.30 7.89
N ASP A 321 8.14 15.28 8.30
CA ASP A 321 7.74 16.68 8.37
C ASP A 321 7.38 17.22 6.98
N VAL A 322 8.21 16.96 5.98
CA VAL A 322 7.97 17.36 4.59
C VAL A 322 6.70 16.70 4.05
N LYS A 323 6.58 15.37 4.21
CA LYS A 323 5.40 14.63 3.78
C LYS A 323 4.14 15.13 4.48
N MET A 324 4.19 15.40 5.78
CA MET A 324 3.07 15.87 6.56
C MET A 324 2.51 17.19 6.03
N VAL A 325 3.36 18.18 5.80
CA VAL A 325 2.94 19.49 5.30
C VAL A 325 2.34 19.37 3.90
N ILE A 326 3.01 18.66 2.99
CA ILE A 326 2.57 18.53 1.61
C ILE A 326 1.25 17.72 1.54
N ALA A 327 1.25 16.49 2.06
CA ALA A 327 0.10 15.59 1.91
C ALA A 327 -1.16 16.10 2.63
N LYS A 328 -1.02 16.69 3.83
CA LYS A 328 -2.18 17.24 4.54
C LYS A 328 -2.72 18.52 3.87
N SER A 329 -1.88 19.33 3.25
CA SER A 329 -2.34 20.47 2.44
C SER A 329 -3.13 20.00 1.22
N GLU A 330 -2.67 18.92 0.56
CA GLU A 330 -3.32 18.40 -0.63
C GLU A 330 -4.66 17.71 -0.33
N ILE A 331 -4.72 16.88 0.72
CA ILE A 331 -5.93 16.11 1.04
C ILE A 331 -7.10 16.99 1.47
N VAL A 332 -6.86 18.11 2.17
CA VAL A 332 -7.96 19.04 2.53
C VAL A 332 -8.51 19.77 1.30
N VAL A 333 -7.69 19.99 0.27
CA VAL A 333 -8.13 20.54 -1.02
C VAL A 333 -8.94 19.50 -1.80
N ILE A 334 -8.47 18.24 -1.81
CA ILE A 334 -9.16 17.11 -2.48
C ILE A 334 -10.58 16.95 -1.91
N HIS A 335 -10.74 17.05 -0.59
CA HIS A 335 -12.01 16.82 0.09
C HIS A 335 -12.71 18.11 0.56
N ASP A 336 -12.28 19.29 0.12
CA ASP A 336 -12.71 20.60 0.61
C ASP A 336 -14.23 20.77 0.63
N LYS A 337 -14.91 20.39 -0.46
CA LYS A 337 -16.38 20.44 -0.54
C LYS A 337 -17.03 19.58 0.54
N GLY A 338 -16.63 18.32 0.65
CA GLY A 338 -17.21 17.40 1.64
C GLY A 338 -16.92 17.84 3.08
N LEU A 339 -15.71 18.33 3.35
CA LEU A 339 -15.31 18.80 4.68
C LEU A 339 -16.08 20.05 5.13
N ARG A 340 -16.54 20.91 4.19
CA ARG A 340 -17.38 22.06 4.50
C ARG A 340 -18.86 21.73 4.61
N GLU A 341 -19.39 20.91 3.70
CA GLU A 341 -20.82 20.64 3.59
C GLU A 341 -21.29 19.48 4.47
N ARG A 342 -20.45 18.44 4.64
CA ARG A 342 -20.82 17.16 5.28
C ARG A 342 -19.69 16.61 6.19
N PRO A 343 -19.08 17.41 7.09
CA PRO A 343 -17.99 16.96 7.94
C PRO A 343 -18.38 15.77 8.85
N GLN A 344 -19.65 15.62 9.19
CA GLN A 344 -20.19 14.52 10.00
C GLN A 344 -20.20 13.16 9.28
N ASP A 345 -20.05 13.12 7.96
CA ASP A 345 -20.03 11.89 7.16
C ASP A 345 -18.61 11.31 6.99
N PHE A 346 -17.59 12.03 7.46
CA PHE A 346 -16.23 11.51 7.58
C PHE A 346 -16.01 10.84 8.92
N GLY A 347 -15.21 9.80 8.95
CA GLY A 347 -14.79 9.14 10.17
C GLY A 347 -13.89 10.03 11.04
N ALA A 348 -13.97 9.84 12.35
CA ALA A 348 -13.20 10.63 13.32
C ALA A 348 -11.69 10.52 13.11
N ASP A 349 -11.18 9.36 12.72
CA ASP A 349 -9.76 9.18 12.42
C ASP A 349 -9.32 9.98 11.18
N PHE A 350 -10.14 9.99 10.11
CA PHE A 350 -9.88 10.80 8.93
C PHE A 350 -9.85 12.30 9.27
N LEU A 351 -10.82 12.80 10.01
CA LEU A 351 -10.89 14.21 10.42
C LEU A 351 -9.70 14.60 11.29
N GLY A 352 -9.39 13.81 12.33
CA GLY A 352 -8.27 14.08 13.24
C GLY A 352 -6.92 14.17 12.54
N ARG A 353 -6.74 13.37 11.46
CA ARG A 353 -5.50 13.40 10.68
C ARG A 353 -5.41 14.55 9.71
N ASN A 354 -6.51 14.87 9.05
CA ASN A 354 -6.45 15.66 7.82
C ASN A 354 -6.90 17.10 8.01
N LEU A 355 -7.82 17.42 8.92
CA LEU A 355 -8.17 18.80 9.27
C LEU A 355 -6.96 19.69 9.59
N PRO A 356 -5.86 19.18 10.21
CA PRO A 356 -4.64 19.97 10.41
C PRO A 356 -4.03 20.55 9.14
N GLY A 357 -4.39 20.05 7.95
CA GLY A 357 -3.97 20.61 6.67
C GLY A 357 -4.37 22.09 6.48
N TYR A 358 -5.47 22.52 7.11
CA TYR A 358 -5.90 23.92 7.10
C TYR A 358 -5.04 24.86 7.96
N LEU A 359 -4.17 24.30 8.82
CA LEU A 359 -3.25 25.10 9.64
C LEU A 359 -2.01 25.60 8.85
N PHE A 360 -1.72 24.98 7.71
CA PHE A 360 -0.58 25.35 6.89
C PHE A 360 -0.85 26.56 6.01
N SER A 361 0.16 27.39 5.85
CA SER A 361 0.15 28.46 4.86
C SER A 361 0.69 28.00 3.52
N ALA A 362 0.39 28.74 2.44
CA ALA A 362 1.01 28.51 1.13
C ALA A 362 2.55 28.57 1.20
N ALA A 363 3.09 29.46 2.06
CA ALA A 363 4.53 29.56 2.27
C ALA A 363 5.12 28.29 2.91
N ASP A 364 4.40 27.64 3.82
CA ASP A 364 4.86 26.40 4.44
C ASP A 364 4.87 25.25 3.41
N TYR A 365 3.84 25.17 2.55
CA TYR A 365 3.79 24.20 1.45
C TYR A 365 4.96 24.40 0.47
N VAL A 366 5.24 25.64 0.05
CA VAL A 366 6.38 25.94 -0.85
C VAL A 366 7.70 25.58 -0.19
N ARG A 367 7.89 25.88 1.10
CA ARG A 367 9.10 25.49 1.85
C ARG A 367 9.25 23.97 1.90
N ALA A 368 8.16 23.23 2.15
CA ALA A 368 8.19 21.78 2.15
C ALA A 368 8.56 21.20 0.78
N GLN A 369 8.07 21.78 -0.32
CA GLN A 369 8.45 21.37 -1.68
C GLN A 369 9.92 21.65 -1.99
N ARG A 370 10.46 22.77 -1.52
CA ARG A 370 11.91 23.08 -1.64
C ARG A 370 12.76 22.09 -0.83
N GLU A 371 12.33 21.79 0.39
CA GLU A 371 13.00 20.79 1.23
C GLU A 371 12.96 19.41 0.58
N ARG A 372 11.82 19.01 -0.02
CA ARG A 372 11.68 17.79 -0.80
C ARG A 372 12.68 17.72 -1.94
N ARG A 373 12.87 18.80 -2.70
CA ARG A 373 13.86 18.84 -3.80
C ARG A 373 15.26 18.49 -3.31
N SER A 374 15.71 19.12 -2.22
CA SER A 374 17.01 18.81 -1.62
C SER A 374 17.11 17.33 -1.18
N MET A 375 16.03 16.77 -0.62
CA MET A 375 16.00 15.35 -0.23
C MET A 375 16.13 14.40 -1.43
N VAL A 376 15.56 14.77 -2.57
CA VAL A 376 15.71 14.01 -3.83
C VAL A 376 17.16 14.07 -4.33
N ASP A 377 17.74 15.27 -4.34
CA ASP A 377 19.12 15.49 -4.82
C ASP A 377 20.14 14.73 -3.94
N GLU A 378 19.91 14.64 -2.64
CA GLU A 378 20.76 13.90 -1.70
C GLU A 378 20.75 12.38 -1.89
N MET A 379 19.76 11.84 -2.63
CA MET A 379 19.77 10.43 -2.98
C MET A 379 20.78 10.09 -4.08
N GLN A 380 21.18 11.05 -4.91
CA GLN A 380 22.06 10.80 -6.06
C GLN A 380 23.41 10.17 -5.65
N PRO A 381 24.17 10.68 -4.67
CA PRO A 381 25.41 10.06 -4.23
C PRO A 381 25.21 8.63 -3.70
N LEU A 382 24.06 8.35 -3.07
CA LEU A 382 23.76 7.01 -2.58
C LEU A 382 23.51 6.04 -3.73
N TYR A 383 22.83 6.48 -4.80
CA TYR A 383 22.61 5.66 -5.99
C TYR A 383 23.84 5.47 -6.86
N GLU A 384 24.85 6.34 -6.74
CA GLU A 384 26.17 6.12 -7.36
C GLU A 384 26.98 5.06 -6.60
N GLN A 385 26.82 5.01 -5.28
CA GLN A 385 27.53 4.09 -4.40
C GLN A 385 26.85 2.72 -4.33
N PHE A 386 25.51 2.65 -4.33
CA PHE A 386 24.70 1.46 -4.12
C PHE A 386 23.68 1.27 -5.24
N ASP A 387 23.47 0.03 -5.64
CA ASP A 387 22.45 -0.33 -6.63
C ASP A 387 21.06 -0.43 -6.01
N VAL A 388 20.99 -0.85 -4.73
CA VAL A 388 19.78 -0.85 -3.91
C VAL A 388 20.10 -0.46 -2.47
N LEU A 389 19.09 0.07 -1.78
CA LEU A 389 19.11 0.34 -0.34
C LEU A 389 18.24 -0.69 0.38
N LEU A 390 18.72 -1.16 1.53
CA LEU A 390 18.02 -2.11 2.39
C LEU A 390 17.69 -1.47 3.73
N THR A 391 16.42 -1.56 4.15
CA THR A 391 15.97 -1.14 5.48
C THR A 391 15.10 -2.22 6.12
N ALA A 392 14.97 -2.18 7.45
CA ALA A 392 13.87 -2.87 8.10
C ALA A 392 12.53 -2.33 7.58
N SER A 393 11.48 -3.10 7.78
CA SER A 393 10.09 -2.68 7.55
C SER A 393 9.43 -2.27 8.87
N SER A 394 8.11 -2.37 9.01
CA SER A 394 7.41 -2.09 10.26
C SER A 394 7.81 -3.09 11.36
N ALA A 395 7.64 -2.68 12.62
CA ALA A 395 7.55 -3.62 13.72
C ALA A 395 6.44 -4.67 13.45
N PRO A 396 6.44 -5.81 14.14
CA PRO A 396 5.37 -6.80 14.05
C PRO A 396 3.99 -6.18 14.21
N ALA A 397 2.96 -6.82 13.64
CA ALA A 397 1.59 -6.30 13.73
C ALA A 397 1.16 -6.05 15.18
N THR A 398 0.51 -4.93 15.38
CA THR A 398 -0.06 -4.55 16.70
C THR A 398 -1.49 -5.07 16.80
N ARG A 399 -1.99 -5.37 18.01
CA ARG A 399 -3.41 -5.73 18.21
C ARG A 399 -4.33 -4.61 17.73
N LEU A 400 -5.35 -4.99 16.99
CA LEU A 400 -6.27 -4.05 16.33
C LEU A 400 -7.01 -3.16 17.34
N GLU A 401 -7.42 -3.73 18.48
CA GLU A 401 -8.10 -3.00 19.56
C GLU A 401 -7.30 -1.80 20.10
N THR A 402 -5.94 -1.89 20.10
CA THR A 402 -5.08 -0.79 20.57
C THR A 402 -4.94 0.35 19.58
N LEU A 403 -5.43 0.19 18.36
CA LEU A 403 -5.33 1.16 17.28
C LEU A 403 -6.65 1.89 17.02
N ILE A 404 -7.76 1.38 17.51
CA ILE A 404 -9.08 1.97 17.31
C ILE A 404 -9.25 3.21 18.21
N GLY A 405 -9.84 4.25 17.64
CA GLY A 405 -10.11 5.49 18.35
C GLY A 405 -8.96 6.49 18.37
N SER A 406 -9.01 7.43 19.32
CA SER A 406 -8.08 8.57 19.41
C SER A 406 -6.60 8.21 19.54
N GLY A 407 -6.27 6.98 19.95
CA GLY A 407 -4.90 6.50 20.07
C GLY A 407 -4.20 6.30 18.72
N PHE A 408 -4.94 6.11 17.64
CA PHE A 408 -4.36 5.86 16.34
C PHE A 408 -3.83 7.14 15.66
N SER A 409 -4.58 8.26 15.70
CA SER A 409 -4.14 9.53 15.13
C SER A 409 -2.80 10.00 15.71
N THR A 410 -2.56 9.79 17.01
CA THR A 410 -1.30 10.15 17.66
C THR A 410 -0.13 9.22 17.29
N LYS A 411 -0.40 7.96 16.98
CA LYS A 411 0.64 6.99 16.58
C LYS A 411 1.16 7.23 15.17
N TRP A 412 0.31 7.69 14.24
CA TRP A 412 0.70 7.95 12.84
C TRP A 412 1.53 9.21 12.64
N GLU A 413 1.60 10.07 13.61
CA GLU A 413 2.44 11.27 13.55
C GLU A 413 3.90 10.99 13.88
N LYS A 414 4.19 9.75 14.32
CA LYS A 414 5.56 9.29 14.48
C LYS A 414 6.19 9.02 13.11
N PRO A 415 7.47 9.38 12.94
CA PRO A 415 8.21 9.10 11.72
C PRO A 415 8.18 7.62 11.37
N ASN A 416 7.73 7.29 10.18
CA ASN A 416 7.73 5.91 9.72
C ASN A 416 8.86 5.64 8.73
N ILE A 417 9.28 4.40 8.63
CA ILE A 417 10.42 3.95 7.83
C ILE A 417 10.12 3.90 6.31
N TYR A 418 8.85 4.02 5.91
CA TYR A 418 8.43 3.96 4.51
C TYR A 418 8.40 5.32 3.83
N THR A 419 8.16 6.39 4.59
CA THR A 419 8.02 7.77 4.10
C THR A 419 9.18 8.25 3.23
N PRO A 420 10.46 7.96 3.52
CA PRO A 420 11.57 8.40 2.68
C PRO A 420 11.40 8.09 1.19
N PHE A 421 10.94 6.87 0.86
CA PHE A 421 10.79 6.44 -0.53
C PHE A 421 9.51 6.93 -1.22
N ASN A 422 8.54 7.52 -0.48
CA ASN A 422 7.48 8.32 -1.09
C ASN A 422 7.96 9.74 -1.39
N VAL A 423 8.70 10.34 -0.47
CA VAL A 423 9.24 11.70 -0.63
C VAL A 423 10.23 11.77 -1.81
N THR A 424 11.09 10.77 -1.93
CA THR A 424 12.12 10.70 -3.00
C THR A 424 11.60 10.06 -4.30
N GLY A 425 10.46 9.36 -4.27
CA GLY A 425 9.76 8.87 -5.45
C GLY A 425 10.30 7.58 -6.09
N GLY A 426 11.44 7.05 -5.66
CA GLY A 426 12.02 5.80 -6.17
C GLY A 426 11.23 4.54 -5.81
N PRO A 427 11.44 3.40 -6.49
CA PRO A 427 10.74 2.14 -6.22
C PRO A 427 11.15 1.57 -4.87
N ALA A 428 10.20 0.89 -4.20
CA ALA A 428 10.47 0.17 -2.96
C ALA A 428 9.57 -1.06 -2.83
N LEU A 429 10.18 -2.21 -2.52
CA LEU A 429 9.55 -3.51 -2.34
C LEU A 429 9.57 -3.89 -0.86
N ALA A 430 8.43 -4.22 -0.28
CA ALA A 430 8.36 -4.89 1.02
C ALA A 430 8.30 -6.40 0.81
N LEU A 431 9.04 -7.15 1.61
CA LEU A 431 9.21 -8.58 1.47
C LEU A 431 9.40 -9.24 2.84
N CYS A 432 8.73 -10.37 3.06
CA CYS A 432 8.86 -11.15 4.30
C CYS A 432 10.30 -11.66 4.49
N ASN A 433 10.87 -11.43 5.68
CA ASN A 433 12.21 -11.89 6.06
C ASN A 433 12.23 -12.73 7.34
N GLY A 434 11.08 -13.13 7.85
CA GLY A 434 10.97 -13.94 9.05
C GLY A 434 9.58 -13.96 9.66
N TYR A 435 9.50 -14.58 10.81
CA TYR A 435 8.30 -14.59 11.65
C TYR A 435 8.68 -14.46 13.11
N THR A 436 7.85 -13.77 13.89
CA THR A 436 7.99 -13.74 15.35
C THR A 436 7.74 -15.12 15.97
N GLN A 437 8.10 -15.28 17.22
CA GLN A 437 7.73 -16.47 18.01
C GLN A 437 6.19 -16.65 18.08
N ALA A 438 5.44 -15.55 18.06
CA ALA A 438 3.97 -15.57 17.98
C ALA A 438 3.43 -15.91 16.58
N GLY A 439 4.30 -16.12 15.58
CA GLY A 439 3.90 -16.49 14.21
C GLY A 439 3.49 -15.33 13.31
N LEU A 440 3.66 -14.07 13.74
CA LEU A 440 3.38 -12.90 12.93
C LEU A 440 4.54 -12.61 11.96
N PRO A 441 4.26 -12.16 10.71
CA PRO A 441 5.31 -11.85 9.74
C PRO A 441 6.23 -10.72 10.19
N LEU A 442 7.51 -10.87 9.87
CA LEU A 442 8.55 -9.84 9.87
C LEU A 442 8.90 -9.49 8.42
N SER A 443 9.37 -8.28 8.18
CA SER A 443 9.60 -7.82 6.81
C SER A 443 10.75 -6.82 6.73
N MET A 444 11.41 -6.84 5.57
CA MET A 444 12.40 -5.85 5.15
C MET A 444 11.88 -5.05 3.96
N GLN A 445 12.61 -4.00 3.58
CA GLN A 445 12.31 -3.13 2.48
C GLN A 445 13.55 -2.95 1.59
N ILE A 446 13.42 -3.22 0.28
CA ILE A 446 14.45 -3.03 -0.73
C ILE A 446 14.02 -1.86 -1.61
N ALA A 447 14.84 -0.80 -1.68
CA ALA A 447 14.53 0.38 -2.48
C ALA A 447 15.63 0.65 -3.51
N GLY A 448 15.27 1.25 -4.64
CA GLY A 448 16.19 1.55 -5.73
C GLY A 448 16.09 2.99 -6.21
N ARG A 449 16.99 3.35 -7.13
CA ARG A 449 16.88 4.61 -7.87
C ARG A 449 15.61 4.62 -8.72
N PRO A 450 15.07 5.80 -9.06
CA PRO A 450 13.90 5.88 -9.93
C PRO A 450 14.08 5.06 -11.22
N PHE A 451 13.05 4.30 -11.58
CA PHE A 451 12.98 3.39 -12.74
C PHE A 451 13.94 2.20 -12.72
N ALA A 452 14.44 1.81 -11.54
CA ALA A 452 15.22 0.58 -11.36
C ALA A 452 14.40 -0.53 -10.68
N GLU A 453 13.12 -0.66 -11.05
CA GLU A 453 12.23 -1.72 -10.55
C GLU A 453 12.78 -3.11 -10.86
N ASP A 454 13.41 -3.30 -12.02
CA ASP A 454 14.06 -4.53 -12.42
C ASP A 454 15.13 -4.98 -11.40
N THR A 455 15.96 -4.04 -10.96
CA THR A 455 17.02 -4.31 -9.96
C THR A 455 16.42 -4.58 -8.58
N VAL A 456 15.39 -3.83 -8.17
CA VAL A 456 14.69 -4.03 -6.89
C VAL A 456 13.99 -5.40 -6.87
N LEU A 457 13.25 -5.73 -7.93
CA LEU A 457 12.55 -7.00 -8.07
C LEU A 457 13.53 -8.18 -8.13
N ARG A 458 14.60 -8.07 -8.93
CA ARG A 458 15.66 -9.10 -9.01
C ARG A 458 16.29 -9.37 -7.66
N THR A 459 16.62 -8.33 -6.90
CA THR A 459 17.19 -8.45 -5.56
C THR A 459 16.23 -9.15 -4.61
N GLY A 460 14.96 -8.74 -4.61
CA GLY A 460 13.92 -9.37 -3.79
C GLY A 460 13.66 -10.82 -4.18
N HIS A 461 13.60 -11.12 -5.47
CA HIS A 461 13.40 -12.47 -5.98
C HIS A 461 14.56 -13.42 -5.61
N ALA A 462 15.80 -12.97 -5.76
CA ALA A 462 16.97 -13.76 -5.36
C ALA A 462 16.93 -14.13 -3.87
N TYR A 463 16.54 -13.19 -3.00
CA TYR A 463 16.34 -13.45 -1.58
C TYR A 463 15.18 -14.45 -1.33
N GLU A 464 14.05 -14.26 -2.02
CA GLU A 464 12.87 -15.11 -1.88
C GLU A 464 13.18 -16.57 -2.27
N GLN A 465 13.97 -16.78 -3.33
CA GLN A 465 14.40 -18.11 -3.76
C GLN A 465 15.40 -18.77 -2.79
N ALA A 466 16.21 -17.98 -2.09
CA ALA A 466 17.20 -18.47 -1.13
C ALA A 466 16.61 -18.80 0.25
N THR A 467 15.34 -18.45 0.50
CA THR A 467 14.69 -18.59 1.81
C THR A 467 13.39 -19.36 1.73
N ALA A 468 12.89 -19.84 2.87
CA ALA A 468 11.69 -20.69 2.93
C ALA A 468 10.45 -19.96 3.46
N TRP A 469 10.51 -18.63 3.64
CA TRP A 469 9.43 -17.87 4.29
C TRP A 469 8.10 -18.02 3.59
N ARG A 470 8.09 -18.16 2.24
CA ARG A 470 6.88 -18.32 1.40
C ARG A 470 6.15 -19.65 1.58
N LYS A 471 6.75 -20.62 2.25
CA LYS A 471 6.12 -21.93 2.51
C LYS A 471 5.13 -21.87 3.67
N ARG A 472 5.22 -20.87 4.55
CA ARG A 472 4.24 -20.67 5.63
C ARG A 472 2.99 -19.98 5.08
N ARG A 473 1.85 -20.40 5.60
CA ARG A 473 0.53 -19.84 5.27
C ARG A 473 -0.23 -19.52 6.56
N PRO A 474 -1.07 -18.47 6.58
CA PRO A 474 -1.95 -18.23 7.71
C PRO A 474 -2.98 -19.35 7.84
N HIS A 475 -3.34 -19.68 9.05
CA HIS A 475 -4.36 -20.68 9.36
C HIS A 475 -5.65 -19.98 9.77
N LEU A 476 -6.67 -20.03 8.89
CA LEU A 476 -8.01 -19.52 9.13
C LEU A 476 -8.98 -20.69 9.31
N VAL A 477 -9.96 -20.55 10.19
CA VAL A 477 -10.91 -21.61 10.54
C VAL A 477 -12.24 -21.34 9.83
N PRO A 478 -12.73 -22.24 8.95
CA PRO A 478 -14.01 -22.06 8.27
C PRO A 478 -15.16 -21.85 9.26
N GLY A 479 -16.00 -20.85 8.98
CA GLY A 479 -17.16 -20.49 9.83
C GLY A 479 -16.83 -19.72 11.09
N ALA A 480 -15.56 -19.43 11.38
CA ALA A 480 -15.22 -18.54 12.48
C ALA A 480 -15.64 -17.08 12.16
N ILE A 481 -16.06 -16.38 13.18
CA ILE A 481 -16.47 -14.97 13.11
C ILE A 481 -15.41 -14.13 13.82
N ALA A 482 -15.14 -12.95 13.28
CA ALA A 482 -14.23 -11.99 13.89
C ALA A 482 -14.68 -11.62 15.32
N SER A 483 -13.73 -11.47 16.24
CA SER A 483 -14.00 -10.96 17.59
C SER A 483 -14.64 -9.57 17.53
N THR A 484 -15.61 -9.29 18.41
CA THR A 484 -16.21 -7.95 18.49
C THR A 484 -15.17 -6.96 19.01
N LEU A 485 -14.97 -5.88 18.27
CA LEU A 485 -14.13 -4.77 18.72
C LEU A 485 -15.03 -3.78 19.49
N ALA A 486 -14.62 -3.45 20.70
CA ALA A 486 -15.32 -2.42 21.47
C ALA A 486 -14.99 -1.03 20.88
N PRO A 487 -15.98 -0.12 20.78
CA PRO A 487 -15.68 1.28 20.51
C PRO A 487 -14.72 1.80 21.60
N PRO A 488 -13.87 2.77 21.27
CA PRO A 488 -12.96 3.35 22.27
C PRO A 488 -13.78 3.91 23.43
N THR A 489 -13.37 3.63 24.65
CA THR A 489 -13.89 4.32 25.81
C THR A 489 -13.53 5.79 25.68
N GLU A 490 -14.49 6.69 25.77
CA GLU A 490 -14.40 8.15 25.49
C GLU A 490 -13.41 8.95 26.37
N ASN A 491 -12.41 8.35 26.96
CA ASN A 491 -11.45 9.01 27.84
C ASN A 491 -10.14 9.37 27.13
N ALA A 492 -10.22 10.04 25.95
CA ALA A 492 -9.09 10.85 25.56
C ALA A 492 -9.04 12.10 26.47
N PRO A 493 -7.91 12.35 27.16
CA PRO A 493 -7.81 13.52 28.02
C PRO A 493 -8.21 14.77 27.23
N ASP A 494 -9.05 15.61 27.83
CA ASP A 494 -9.40 16.92 27.31
C ASP A 494 -8.11 17.76 27.24
N VAL A 495 -7.46 17.75 26.08
CA VAL A 495 -6.28 18.56 25.84
C VAL A 495 -6.77 19.94 25.46
N SER A 496 -6.93 20.82 26.44
CA SER A 496 -7.11 22.25 26.17
C SER A 496 -5.79 22.80 25.62
N PRO A 497 -5.75 23.22 24.35
CA PRO A 497 -4.56 23.82 23.78
C PRO A 497 -4.27 25.16 24.50
N ASP A 498 -3.00 25.58 24.50
CA ASP A 498 -2.65 26.94 24.95
C ASP A 498 -3.40 27.99 24.11
N ALA A 499 -3.48 29.23 24.62
CA ALA A 499 -4.24 30.30 24.01
C ALA A 499 -3.77 30.63 22.56
N ALA A 500 -2.45 30.52 22.30
CA ALA A 500 -1.88 30.80 20.99
C ALA A 500 -2.28 29.70 19.97
N THR A 501 -2.14 28.43 20.35
CA THR A 501 -2.58 27.29 19.51
C THR A 501 -4.09 27.36 19.24
N ARG A 502 -4.90 27.71 20.25
CA ARG A 502 -6.35 27.89 20.09
C ARG A 502 -6.66 28.98 19.07
N ALA A 503 -6.02 30.13 19.17
CA ALA A 503 -6.22 31.26 18.24
C ALA A 503 -5.88 30.87 16.78
N ILE A 504 -4.78 30.13 16.57
CA ILE A 504 -4.38 29.64 15.25
C ILE A 504 -5.44 28.69 14.69
N VAL A 505 -5.92 27.73 15.47
CA VAL A 505 -6.94 26.74 15.06
C VAL A 505 -8.24 27.44 14.71
N GLU A 506 -8.76 28.33 15.56
CA GLU A 506 -10.02 29.03 15.30
C GLU A 506 -9.92 29.94 14.07
N SER A 507 -8.80 30.63 13.89
CA SER A 507 -8.56 31.41 12.67
C SER A 507 -8.56 30.56 11.41
N ALA A 508 -7.96 29.36 11.47
CA ALA A 508 -7.94 28.43 10.34
C ALA A 508 -9.32 27.88 10.02
N ILE A 509 -10.11 27.47 11.03
CA ILE A 509 -11.51 27.02 10.88
C ILE A 509 -12.34 28.11 10.21
N ALA A 510 -12.27 29.34 10.73
CA ALA A 510 -13.04 30.48 10.18
C ALA A 510 -12.64 30.77 8.72
N ARG A 511 -11.34 30.84 8.43
CA ARG A 511 -10.83 31.07 7.08
C ARG A 511 -11.25 29.98 6.08
N ALA A 512 -11.30 28.74 6.52
CA ALA A 512 -11.70 27.60 5.69
C ALA A 512 -13.24 27.48 5.54
N GLY A 513 -14.04 28.27 6.28
CA GLY A 513 -15.50 28.17 6.27
C GLY A 513 -16.02 26.84 6.81
N LEU A 514 -15.30 26.23 7.76
CA LEU A 514 -15.67 24.94 8.35
C LEU A 514 -16.70 25.13 9.48
N THR A 515 -17.72 24.29 9.50
CA THR A 515 -18.66 24.17 10.62
C THR A 515 -18.41 22.86 11.34
N LEU A 516 -17.64 22.92 12.42
CA LEU A 516 -17.20 21.74 13.19
C LEU A 516 -17.95 21.66 14.53
N THR A 517 -18.28 20.44 14.95
CA THR A 517 -18.75 20.17 16.32
C THR A 517 -17.60 20.34 17.32
N ASP A 518 -17.92 20.44 18.61
CA ASP A 518 -16.90 20.53 19.68
C ASP A 518 -15.99 19.31 19.69
N GLN A 519 -16.52 18.12 19.42
CA GLN A 519 -15.73 16.88 19.30
C GLN A 519 -14.74 16.98 18.13
N GLN A 520 -15.14 17.44 16.96
CA GLN A 520 -14.28 17.62 15.78
C GLN A 520 -13.23 18.70 16.01
N ARG A 521 -13.58 19.83 16.68
CA ARG A 521 -12.61 20.84 17.12
C ARG A 521 -11.59 20.25 18.09
N GLY A 522 -12.05 19.43 19.03
CA GLY A 522 -11.18 18.72 19.98
C GLY A 522 -10.14 17.82 19.30
N LEU A 523 -10.49 17.15 18.20
CA LEU A 523 -9.53 16.39 17.38
C LEU A 523 -8.43 17.30 16.83
N LEU A 524 -8.83 18.47 16.27
CA LEU A 524 -7.88 19.42 15.68
C LEU A 524 -6.99 20.07 16.75
N TYR A 525 -7.53 20.45 17.90
CA TYR A 525 -6.75 20.98 19.02
C TYR A 525 -5.66 20.02 19.51
N ARG A 526 -6.00 18.73 19.57
CA ARG A 526 -5.08 17.69 20.05
C ARG A 526 -3.86 17.54 19.15
N VAL A 527 -4.05 17.64 17.84
CA VAL A 527 -3.01 17.36 16.84
C VAL A 527 -2.23 18.62 16.43
N ALA A 528 -2.82 19.80 16.59
CA ALA A 528 -2.25 21.08 16.16
C ALA A 528 -0.82 21.33 16.67
N PRO A 529 -0.46 21.09 17.95
CA PRO A 529 0.91 21.34 18.42
C PRO A 529 1.97 20.54 17.64
N THR A 530 1.71 19.26 17.39
CA THR A 530 2.64 18.39 16.65
C THR A 530 2.82 18.84 15.20
N VAL A 531 1.71 19.23 14.57
CA VAL A 531 1.71 19.67 13.17
C VAL A 531 2.42 21.02 13.02
N LEU A 532 2.19 21.97 13.92
CA LEU A 532 2.87 23.27 13.94
C LEU A 532 4.37 23.13 14.24
N ALA A 533 4.76 22.17 15.08
CA ALA A 533 6.17 21.87 15.33
C ALA A 533 6.87 21.34 14.06
N ALA A 534 6.18 20.54 13.22
CA ALA A 534 6.73 20.09 11.93
C ALA A 534 7.05 21.28 11.01
N VAL A 535 6.12 22.26 10.92
CA VAL A 535 6.35 23.50 10.16
C VAL A 535 7.61 24.25 10.66
N SER A 536 7.79 24.33 11.97
CA SER A 536 8.97 25.01 12.54
C SER A 536 10.27 24.32 12.17
N ARG A 537 10.29 22.98 12.07
CA ARG A 537 11.48 22.21 11.68
C ARG A 537 11.86 22.35 10.22
N ILE A 538 10.91 22.62 9.31
CA ILE A 538 11.20 22.87 7.88
C ILE A 538 11.48 24.34 7.55
N ARG A 539 11.30 25.27 8.49
CA ARG A 539 11.68 26.69 8.33
C ARG A 539 13.19 26.83 8.48
N ARG A 540 13.91 26.63 7.38
CA ARG A 540 15.38 26.78 7.31
C ARG A 540 15.76 27.88 6.33
N ASP A 541 16.88 28.52 6.57
CA ASP A 541 17.50 29.40 5.58
C ASP A 541 18.01 28.55 4.41
N ARG A 542 17.61 28.92 3.21
CA ARG A 542 18.00 28.29 1.96
C ARG A 542 18.40 29.34 0.94
N PRO A 543 19.34 29.03 0.04
CA PRO A 543 19.64 29.87 -1.11
C PRO A 543 18.35 30.24 -1.86
N ARG A 544 18.34 31.45 -2.46
CA ARG A 544 17.14 31.91 -3.20
C ARG A 544 16.89 31.09 -4.45
N GLU A 545 17.95 30.50 -4.99
CA GLU A 545 18.00 29.70 -6.19
C GLU A 545 17.43 28.28 -6.01
N ASP A 546 17.27 27.81 -4.75
CA ASP A 546 16.66 26.51 -4.47
C ASP A 546 15.19 26.52 -4.90
N GLU A 547 14.89 25.87 -6.01
CA GLU A 547 13.53 25.76 -6.53
C GLU A 547 12.70 24.69 -5.81
N PRO A 548 11.36 24.86 -5.74
CA PRO A 548 10.47 23.80 -5.26
C PRO A 548 10.52 22.58 -6.19
N ALA A 549 10.29 21.39 -5.63
CA ALA A 549 10.16 20.16 -6.40
C ALA A 549 8.80 20.07 -7.14
N ASN A 550 8.40 21.15 -7.81
CA ASN A 550 7.13 21.22 -8.54
C ASN A 550 7.17 20.52 -9.90
N PHE A 551 8.36 20.25 -10.41
CA PHE A 551 8.58 19.57 -11.67
C PHE A 551 9.46 18.34 -11.41
N PHE A 552 8.90 17.17 -11.60
CA PHE A 552 9.67 15.97 -11.86
C PHE A 552 9.98 15.98 -13.36
N SER A 553 11.18 16.43 -13.75
CA SER A 553 11.73 15.99 -15.02
C SER A 553 12.19 14.55 -14.83
N LEU A 554 11.53 13.64 -15.52
CA LEU A 554 11.84 12.22 -15.54
C LEU A 554 12.71 11.88 -16.76
N ASP A 555 13.47 12.88 -17.26
CA ASP A 555 14.38 12.71 -18.39
C ASP A 555 15.58 11.82 -18.05
#